data_95e45865b90c2428e30463651e6b0cb3
#
_entry.id   95e45865b90c2428e30463651e6b0cb3
#
_cell.length_a   1.000
_cell.length_b   1.000
_cell.length_c   1.000
_cell.angle_alpha   90.00
_cell.angle_beta   90.00
_cell.angle_gamma   90.00
#
_symmetry.space_group_name_H-M   'P 1'
#
loop_
_entity.id
_entity.type
_entity.pdbx_description
1 polymer ?
#
loop_
_entity_poly.entity_id
_entity_poly.type
_entity_poly.pdbx_seq_one_letter_code
_entity_poly.pdbx_strand_id
1 'polypeptide(L)'
;MGGAASPGRRPRTAALSDILAGQPADEALLAELYDVEHDEITEDLAFYRRWSGRQPGAVLDLGCGSGRLFRPLLDGGATRVVGIDGSRALLARAERRIEGDEILRGARDEGRLEVAVGDVRSVSRRERFALIVLAGVLAHLDGPEEALRALAAAGRHLDRDGMLVVDLLGPGALPPHDLPLSVDWERALGDRRAVRRSRIVRHEAPEGLRVEYSTLTDLVEADGTIARLPASFRLWYPSPSATVALADEADLEVEAAFGSHELEPLDERSERCIVVLRRRANGPGMG
;
A
#
# COMPACT_ATOMS: atom_id res chain seq x y z
N MET A 1 -61.22 2.61 -27.05
CA MET A 1 -60.24 1.67 -26.44
C MET A 1 -58.84 2.16 -26.74
N GLY A 2 -58.25 2.94 -25.85
CA GLY A 2 -56.90 3.47 -25.97
C GLY A 2 -55.95 2.62 -25.19
N GLY A 3 -55.05 1.91 -25.90
CA GLY A 3 -53.97 1.15 -25.29
C GLY A 3 -52.88 2.06 -24.80
N ALA A 4 -52.67 2.13 -23.49
CA ALA A 4 -51.53 2.81 -22.91
C ALA A 4 -50.26 2.01 -23.17
N ALA A 5 -49.33 2.56 -23.96
CA ALA A 5 -48.01 2.01 -24.13
C ALA A 5 -47.23 2.09 -22.79
N SER A 6 -46.76 0.96 -22.26
CA SER A 6 -45.86 0.89 -21.13
C SER A 6 -44.56 1.67 -21.43
N PRO A 7 -44.05 2.48 -20.49
CA PRO A 7 -42.76 3.16 -20.67
C PRO A 7 -41.66 2.08 -20.73
N GLY A 8 -41.01 2.01 -21.89
CA GLY A 8 -39.86 1.11 -22.10
C GLY A 8 -38.80 1.35 -21.03
N ARG A 9 -38.43 0.26 -20.35
CA ARG A 9 -37.31 0.24 -19.39
C ARG A 9 -36.05 0.68 -20.10
N ARG A 10 -35.52 1.87 -19.75
CA ARG A 10 -34.20 2.31 -20.27
C ARG A 10 -33.18 1.20 -19.94
N PRO A 11 -32.33 0.81 -20.89
CA PRO A 11 -31.27 -0.15 -20.60
C PRO A 11 -30.44 0.43 -19.45
N ARG A 12 -30.22 -0.37 -18.39
CA ARG A 12 -29.27 -0.01 -17.33
C ARG A 12 -27.91 0.12 -18.00
N THR A 13 -27.37 1.33 -18.02
CA THR A 13 -25.97 1.55 -18.41
C THR A 13 -25.12 0.71 -17.43
N ALA A 14 -24.33 -0.23 -17.93
CA ALA A 14 -23.40 -0.99 -17.10
C ALA A 14 -22.54 -0.02 -16.31
N ALA A 15 -22.31 -0.29 -15.02
CA ALA A 15 -21.41 0.51 -14.23
C ALA A 15 -19.99 0.42 -14.82
N LEU A 16 -19.19 1.46 -14.68
CA LEU A 16 -17.81 1.46 -15.19
C LEU A 16 -17.03 0.27 -14.63
N SER A 17 -17.23 -0.08 -13.35
CA SER A 17 -16.71 -1.29 -12.70
C SER A 17 -17.08 -2.59 -13.43
N ASP A 18 -18.31 -2.70 -13.94
CA ASP A 18 -18.77 -3.90 -14.66
C ASP A 18 -18.11 -4.02 -16.04
N ILE A 19 -17.84 -2.87 -16.68
CA ILE A 19 -17.12 -2.81 -17.96
C ILE A 19 -15.65 -3.18 -17.77
N LEU A 20 -15.04 -2.78 -16.66
CA LEU A 20 -13.63 -3.01 -16.36
C LEU A 20 -13.34 -4.43 -15.84
N ALA A 21 -14.29 -5.04 -15.17
CA ALA A 21 -14.14 -6.38 -14.55
C ALA A 21 -13.86 -7.53 -15.54
N GLY A 22 -14.07 -7.31 -16.84
CA GLY A 22 -13.90 -8.33 -17.89
C GLY A 22 -12.61 -8.19 -18.72
N GLN A 23 -11.76 -7.18 -18.47
CA GLN A 23 -10.52 -6.99 -19.22
C GLN A 23 -9.33 -7.49 -18.41
N PRO A 24 -8.45 -8.35 -18.98
CA PRO A 24 -7.21 -8.72 -18.30
C PRO A 24 -6.37 -7.45 -18.11
N ALA A 25 -5.99 -7.18 -16.87
CA ALA A 25 -5.09 -6.09 -16.55
C ALA A 25 -3.69 -6.40 -17.10
N ASP A 26 -3.06 -5.46 -17.78
CA ASP A 26 -1.63 -5.53 -18.07
C ASP A 26 -0.88 -5.19 -16.77
N GLU A 27 -0.57 -6.24 -15.98
CA GLU A 27 0.09 -6.09 -14.68
C GLU A 27 1.46 -5.42 -14.78
N ALA A 28 2.20 -5.67 -15.87
CA ALA A 28 3.52 -5.07 -16.07
C ALA A 28 3.40 -3.56 -16.30
N LEU A 29 2.42 -3.14 -17.09
CA LEU A 29 2.15 -1.75 -17.36
C LEU A 29 1.56 -1.04 -16.13
N LEU A 30 0.69 -1.71 -15.37
CA LEU A 30 0.20 -1.18 -14.08
C LEU A 30 1.35 -0.97 -13.09
N ALA A 31 2.31 -1.89 -13.04
CA ALA A 31 3.48 -1.73 -12.18
C ALA A 31 4.41 -0.60 -12.65
N GLU A 32 4.52 -0.35 -13.97
CA GLU A 32 5.24 0.80 -14.51
C GLU A 32 4.57 2.12 -14.11
N LEU A 33 3.25 2.20 -14.24
CA LEU A 33 2.47 3.38 -13.82
C LEU A 33 2.53 3.59 -12.31
N TYR A 34 2.61 2.52 -11.52
CA TYR A 34 2.80 2.61 -10.08
C TYR A 34 4.09 3.38 -9.73
N ASP A 35 5.20 3.09 -10.39
CA ASP A 35 6.45 3.83 -10.16
C ASP A 35 6.30 5.32 -10.54
N VAL A 36 5.65 5.61 -11.68
CA VAL A 36 5.38 7.00 -12.10
C VAL A 36 4.60 7.79 -11.05
N GLU A 37 3.73 7.12 -10.30
CA GLU A 37 2.91 7.75 -9.25
C GLU A 37 3.65 7.90 -7.94
N HIS A 38 4.47 6.93 -7.58
CA HIS A 38 5.02 6.82 -6.23
C HIS A 38 6.48 7.25 -6.12
N ASP A 39 7.26 7.28 -7.21
CA ASP A 39 8.67 7.65 -7.14
C ASP A 39 8.90 9.15 -6.84
N GLU A 40 7.90 9.99 -7.13
CA GLU A 40 7.95 11.41 -6.76
C GLU A 40 7.59 11.69 -5.29
N ILE A 41 7.02 10.70 -4.59
CA ILE A 41 6.72 10.81 -3.15
C ILE A 41 8.04 10.60 -2.39
N THR A 42 8.57 11.65 -1.79
CA THR A 42 9.87 11.63 -1.09
C THR A 42 9.80 12.06 0.37
N GLU A 43 8.70 12.66 0.78
CA GLU A 43 8.47 13.23 2.12
C GLU A 43 8.45 12.16 3.21
N ASP A 44 8.09 10.92 2.89
CA ASP A 44 8.08 9.79 3.82
C ASP A 44 9.45 9.10 3.98
N LEU A 45 10.38 9.27 3.01
CA LEU A 45 11.66 8.55 2.99
C LEU A 45 12.52 8.86 4.23
N ALA A 46 12.51 10.12 4.68
CA ALA A 46 13.22 10.55 5.89
C ALA A 46 12.65 9.90 7.17
N PHE A 47 11.34 9.66 7.20
CA PHE A 47 10.66 8.96 8.29
C PHE A 47 11.15 7.52 8.39
N TYR A 48 11.10 6.74 7.30
CA TYR A 48 11.52 5.33 7.29
C TYR A 48 13.02 5.17 7.56
N ARG A 49 13.86 6.05 6.99
CA ARG A 49 15.29 6.10 7.31
C ARG A 49 15.54 6.30 8.81
N ARG A 50 14.80 7.21 9.45
CA ARG A 50 14.91 7.50 10.89
C ARG A 50 14.48 6.32 11.74
N TRP A 51 13.39 5.64 11.38
CA TRP A 51 12.92 4.45 12.09
C TRP A 51 13.90 3.28 11.96
N SER A 52 14.46 3.06 10.79
CA SER A 52 15.53 2.07 10.59
C SER A 52 16.75 2.36 11.48
N GLY A 53 17.15 3.63 11.62
CA GLY A 53 18.26 4.01 12.52
C GLY A 53 17.97 3.87 14.01
N ARG A 54 16.69 3.97 14.40
CA ARG A 54 16.26 3.78 15.80
C ARG A 54 16.13 2.31 16.20
N GLN A 55 15.97 1.43 15.21
CA GLN A 55 15.77 -0.01 15.39
C GLN A 55 16.91 -0.77 14.70
N PRO A 56 18.12 -0.80 15.31
CA PRO A 56 19.26 -1.44 14.68
C PRO A 56 19.03 -2.95 14.54
N GLY A 57 19.15 -3.46 13.32
CA GLY A 57 18.94 -4.88 13.01
C GLY A 57 18.42 -5.11 11.60
N ALA A 58 17.82 -6.27 11.39
CA ALA A 58 17.19 -6.61 10.12
C ALA A 58 15.81 -5.93 10.03
N VAL A 59 15.45 -5.51 8.82
CA VAL A 59 14.17 -4.88 8.50
C VAL A 59 13.38 -5.73 7.51
N LEU A 60 12.10 -5.91 7.76
CA LEU A 60 11.15 -6.56 6.85
C LEU A 60 10.18 -5.53 6.28
N ASP A 61 10.21 -5.35 4.97
CA ASP A 61 9.27 -4.52 4.21
C ASP A 61 8.18 -5.42 3.62
N LEU A 62 7.03 -5.49 4.30
CA LEU A 62 5.88 -6.32 3.92
C LEU A 62 4.94 -5.54 3.01
N GLY A 63 4.76 -6.01 1.77
CA GLY A 63 4.12 -5.27 0.70
C GLY A 63 5.08 -4.23 0.12
N CYS A 64 6.32 -4.63 -0.12
CA CYS A 64 7.39 -3.73 -0.55
C CYS A 64 7.18 -3.10 -1.92
N GLY A 65 6.23 -3.59 -2.71
CA GLY A 65 5.95 -3.11 -4.05
C GLY A 65 7.17 -3.13 -4.95
N SER A 66 7.49 -2.00 -5.56
CA SER A 66 8.67 -1.81 -6.40
C SER A 66 9.96 -1.48 -5.63
N GLY A 67 9.96 -1.63 -4.31
CA GLY A 67 11.15 -1.49 -3.47
C GLY A 67 11.59 -0.05 -3.18
N ARG A 68 10.67 0.92 -3.22
CA ARG A 68 10.96 2.34 -3.00
C ARG A 68 11.62 2.61 -1.64
N LEU A 69 11.29 1.81 -0.61
CA LEU A 69 11.83 1.97 0.74
C LEU A 69 13.17 1.25 0.98
N PHE A 70 13.67 0.42 0.08
CA PHE A 70 14.91 -0.33 0.31
C PHE A 70 16.10 0.60 0.57
N ARG A 71 16.26 1.64 -0.25
CA ARG A 71 17.36 2.57 -0.10
C ARG A 71 17.31 3.35 1.23
N PRO A 72 16.22 4.02 1.61
CA PRO A 72 16.16 4.73 2.89
C PRO A 72 16.30 3.81 4.10
N LEU A 73 15.82 2.56 4.04
CA LEU A 73 16.00 1.60 5.14
C LEU A 73 17.48 1.22 5.32
N LEU A 74 18.20 0.95 4.23
CA LEU A 74 19.65 0.68 4.28
C LEU A 74 20.45 1.91 4.72
N ASP A 75 20.14 3.09 4.18
CA ASP A 75 20.79 4.35 4.57
C ASP A 75 20.51 4.72 6.05
N GLY A 76 19.43 4.22 6.61
CA GLY A 76 19.07 4.33 8.02
C GLY A 76 19.92 3.45 8.94
N GLY A 77 20.59 2.44 8.39
CA GLY A 77 21.47 1.54 9.15
C GLY A 77 20.91 0.13 9.33
N ALA A 78 19.87 -0.27 8.56
CA ALA A 78 19.43 -1.66 8.52
C ALA A 78 20.62 -2.59 8.19
N THR A 79 20.85 -3.59 9.03
CA THR A 79 21.90 -4.60 8.76
C THR A 79 21.52 -5.48 7.57
N ARG A 80 20.22 -5.67 7.38
CA ARG A 80 19.62 -6.38 6.25
C ARG A 80 18.22 -5.87 6.01
N VAL A 81 17.79 -5.83 4.74
CA VAL A 81 16.42 -5.54 4.31
C VAL A 81 15.87 -6.74 3.55
N VAL A 82 14.69 -7.19 3.93
CA VAL A 82 13.93 -8.22 3.21
C VAL A 82 12.64 -7.61 2.72
N GLY A 83 12.43 -7.55 1.41
CA GLY A 83 11.19 -7.11 0.78
C GLY A 83 10.31 -8.30 0.39
N ILE A 84 9.03 -8.27 0.76
CA ILE A 84 8.05 -9.28 0.37
C ILE A 84 6.84 -8.60 -0.25
N ASP A 85 6.42 -9.06 -1.42
CA ASP A 85 5.20 -8.59 -2.09
C ASP A 85 4.49 -9.74 -2.83
N GLY A 86 3.17 -9.64 -2.96
CA GLY A 86 2.37 -10.61 -3.71
C GLY A 86 2.44 -10.41 -5.23
N SER A 87 2.74 -9.20 -5.70
CA SER A 87 2.77 -8.85 -7.11
C SER A 87 4.12 -9.14 -7.75
N ARG A 88 4.17 -10.14 -8.62
CA ARG A 88 5.39 -10.44 -9.41
C ARG A 88 5.78 -9.27 -10.33
N ALA A 89 4.81 -8.50 -10.81
CA ALA A 89 5.06 -7.36 -11.68
C ALA A 89 5.75 -6.22 -10.92
N LEU A 90 5.30 -5.91 -9.70
CA LEU A 90 5.97 -4.93 -8.84
C LEU A 90 7.36 -5.41 -8.42
N LEU A 91 7.50 -6.70 -8.06
CA LEU A 91 8.81 -7.26 -7.73
C LEU A 91 9.80 -7.22 -8.90
N ALA A 92 9.33 -7.41 -10.15
CA ALA A 92 10.17 -7.21 -11.32
C ALA A 92 10.63 -5.74 -11.46
N ARG A 93 9.85 -4.77 -11.00
CA ARG A 93 10.27 -3.36 -10.89
C ARG A 93 11.29 -3.16 -9.78
N ALA A 94 11.08 -3.81 -8.61
CA ALA A 94 12.03 -3.80 -7.51
C ALA A 94 13.40 -4.34 -7.94
N GLU A 95 13.42 -5.42 -8.71
CA GLU A 95 14.65 -5.97 -9.30
C GLU A 95 15.38 -4.95 -10.19
N ARG A 96 14.66 -4.28 -11.10
CA ARG A 96 15.24 -3.22 -11.94
C ARG A 96 15.76 -2.04 -11.11
N ARG A 97 15.05 -1.66 -10.05
CA ARG A 97 15.50 -0.61 -9.12
C ARG A 97 16.81 -0.99 -8.46
N ILE A 98 16.94 -2.24 -8.01
CA ILE A 98 18.19 -2.76 -7.42
C ILE A 98 19.32 -2.77 -8.45
N GLU A 99 19.05 -3.21 -9.67
CA GLU A 99 20.04 -3.20 -10.76
C GLU A 99 20.49 -1.79 -11.17
N GLY A 100 19.60 -0.81 -11.08
CA GLY A 100 19.86 0.59 -11.41
C GLY A 100 20.58 1.40 -10.32
N ASP A 101 20.60 0.93 -9.07
CA ASP A 101 21.22 1.62 -7.92
C ASP A 101 22.43 0.84 -7.41
N GLU A 102 23.63 1.46 -7.43
CA GLU A 102 24.88 0.81 -7.04
C GLU A 102 24.87 0.34 -5.59
N ILE A 103 24.24 1.10 -4.68
CA ILE A 103 24.18 0.75 -3.25
C ILE A 103 23.23 -0.43 -3.03
N LEU A 104 22.07 -0.44 -3.69
CA LEU A 104 21.13 -1.56 -3.60
C LEU A 104 21.75 -2.83 -4.19
N ARG A 105 22.44 -2.72 -5.32
CA ARG A 105 23.19 -3.83 -5.94
C ARG A 105 24.24 -4.39 -5.01
N GLY A 106 25.09 -3.51 -4.45
CA GLY A 106 26.09 -3.89 -3.47
C GLY A 106 25.50 -4.57 -2.24
N ALA A 107 24.41 -4.04 -1.70
CA ALA A 107 23.70 -4.65 -0.58
C ALA A 107 23.14 -6.05 -0.92
N ARG A 108 22.67 -6.26 -2.14
CA ARG A 108 22.23 -7.58 -2.63
C ARG A 108 23.42 -8.55 -2.72
N ASP A 109 24.52 -8.13 -3.34
CA ASP A 109 25.71 -8.97 -3.52
C ASP A 109 26.31 -9.39 -2.17
N GLU A 110 26.19 -8.56 -1.16
CA GLU A 110 26.58 -8.84 0.22
C GLU A 110 25.54 -9.65 1.01
N GLY A 111 24.41 -10.01 0.42
CA GLY A 111 23.31 -10.71 1.09
C GLY A 111 22.51 -9.86 2.09
N ARG A 112 22.68 -8.52 2.05
CA ARG A 112 21.96 -7.56 2.92
C ARG A 112 20.64 -7.08 2.32
N LEU A 113 20.33 -7.38 1.07
CA LEU A 113 19.06 -7.10 0.44
C LEU A 113 18.51 -8.35 -0.22
N GLU A 114 17.31 -8.75 0.15
CA GLU A 114 16.57 -9.88 -0.40
C GLU A 114 15.17 -9.44 -0.84
N VAL A 115 14.69 -9.96 -1.96
CA VAL A 115 13.33 -9.75 -2.46
C VAL A 115 12.67 -11.10 -2.69
N ALA A 116 11.45 -11.28 -2.23
CA ALA A 116 10.71 -12.53 -2.37
C ALA A 116 9.22 -12.33 -2.63
N VAL A 117 8.63 -13.22 -3.43
CA VAL A 117 7.18 -13.31 -3.58
C VAL A 117 6.58 -13.90 -2.29
N GLY A 118 5.54 -13.25 -1.76
CA GLY A 118 4.83 -13.77 -0.58
C GLY A 118 3.57 -13.01 -0.27
N ASP A 119 2.72 -13.63 0.53
CA ASP A 119 1.47 -13.05 1.01
C ASP A 119 1.68 -12.50 2.42
N VAL A 120 1.41 -11.21 2.61
CA VAL A 120 1.57 -10.52 3.89
C VAL A 120 0.73 -11.13 5.02
N ARG A 121 -0.39 -11.80 4.67
CA ARG A 121 -1.30 -12.46 5.63
C ARG A 121 -0.75 -13.80 6.17
N SER A 122 0.23 -14.38 5.48
CA SER A 122 0.73 -15.72 5.79
C SER A 122 2.23 -15.86 5.71
N VAL A 123 2.96 -14.73 5.74
CA VAL A 123 4.42 -14.75 5.74
C VAL A 123 4.95 -15.66 6.84
N SER A 124 5.92 -16.51 6.49
CA SER A 124 6.56 -17.43 7.43
C SER A 124 8.06 -17.49 7.15
N ARG A 125 8.84 -16.95 8.07
CA ARG A 125 10.32 -16.95 8.02
C ARG A 125 10.86 -17.37 9.38
N ARG A 126 12.07 -17.95 9.41
CA ARG A 126 12.76 -18.26 10.67
C ARG A 126 13.38 -17.02 11.31
N GLU A 127 13.69 -16.03 10.48
CA GLU A 127 14.31 -14.77 10.87
C GLU A 127 13.34 -13.87 11.66
N ARG A 128 13.89 -13.10 12.57
CA ARG A 128 13.20 -12.05 13.32
C ARG A 128 13.73 -10.69 12.86
N PHE A 129 12.91 -9.65 13.04
CA PHE A 129 13.20 -8.33 12.53
C PHE A 129 13.08 -7.27 13.63
N ALA A 130 14.04 -6.37 13.66
CA ALA A 130 14.02 -5.22 14.56
C ALA A 130 12.97 -4.19 14.13
N LEU A 131 12.73 -4.08 12.83
CA LEU A 131 11.68 -3.23 12.27
C LEU A 131 10.90 -4.01 11.20
N ILE A 132 9.58 -3.91 11.25
CA ILE A 132 8.70 -4.35 10.16
C ILE A 132 7.91 -3.15 9.67
N VAL A 133 7.76 -3.00 8.34
CA VAL A 133 7.02 -1.92 7.71
C VAL A 133 5.84 -2.50 6.93
N LEU A 134 4.66 -1.91 7.08
CA LEU A 134 3.43 -2.12 6.33
C LEU A 134 2.95 -0.77 5.78
N ALA A 135 3.61 -0.27 4.73
CA ALA A 135 3.31 1.04 4.12
C ALA A 135 2.23 0.90 3.04
N GLY A 136 1.03 1.41 3.29
CA GLY A 136 -0.12 1.37 2.37
C GLY A 136 -0.79 -0.01 2.24
N VAL A 137 -0.28 -1.04 2.88
CA VAL A 137 -0.63 -2.45 2.62
C VAL A 137 -2.04 -2.80 3.07
N LEU A 138 -2.44 -2.37 4.28
CA LEU A 138 -3.75 -2.77 4.83
C LEU A 138 -4.91 -2.25 3.97
N ALA A 139 -4.72 -1.17 3.22
CA ALA A 139 -5.73 -0.65 2.31
C ALA A 139 -6.08 -1.62 1.17
N HIS A 140 -5.18 -2.51 0.81
CA HIS A 140 -5.37 -3.51 -0.25
C HIS A 140 -5.93 -4.85 0.24
N LEU A 141 -6.23 -4.99 1.52
CA LEU A 141 -6.82 -6.18 2.10
C LEU A 141 -8.35 -6.08 2.13
N ASP A 142 -9.04 -7.22 2.04
CA ASP A 142 -10.51 -7.25 1.91
C ASP A 142 -11.27 -6.88 3.20
N GLY A 143 -10.57 -6.47 4.25
CA GLY A 143 -11.18 -5.97 5.48
C GLY A 143 -10.51 -6.48 6.76
N PRO A 144 -11.24 -6.40 7.90
CA PRO A 144 -10.67 -6.61 9.23
C PRO A 144 -10.00 -7.98 9.42
N GLU A 145 -10.63 -9.06 8.93
CA GLU A 145 -10.08 -10.42 9.10
C GLU A 145 -8.74 -10.61 8.40
N GLU A 146 -8.58 -10.03 7.20
CA GLU A 146 -7.33 -10.11 6.46
C GLU A 146 -6.26 -9.22 7.10
N ALA A 147 -6.64 -8.01 7.55
CA ALA A 147 -5.75 -7.12 8.26
C ALA A 147 -5.26 -7.75 9.57
N LEU A 148 -6.14 -8.38 10.34
CA LEU A 148 -5.77 -9.12 11.55
C LEU A 148 -4.74 -10.22 11.24
N ARG A 149 -4.95 -11.00 10.18
CA ARG A 149 -3.98 -12.02 9.77
C ARG A 149 -2.62 -11.42 9.41
N ALA A 150 -2.60 -10.30 8.69
CA ALA A 150 -1.37 -9.61 8.32
C ALA A 150 -0.62 -9.07 9.55
N LEU A 151 -1.33 -8.41 10.46
CA LEU A 151 -0.76 -7.90 11.72
C LEU A 151 -0.22 -9.02 12.61
N ALA A 152 -1.00 -10.10 12.77
CA ALA A 152 -0.56 -11.27 13.53
C ALA A 152 0.65 -11.97 12.87
N ALA A 153 0.69 -12.04 11.54
CA ALA A 153 1.84 -12.57 10.81
C ALA A 153 3.08 -11.69 11.03
N ALA A 154 2.95 -10.37 10.91
CA ALA A 154 4.03 -9.42 11.19
C ALA A 154 4.51 -9.54 12.66
N GLY A 155 3.59 -9.54 13.62
CA GLY A 155 3.90 -9.64 15.05
C GLY A 155 4.71 -10.88 15.41
N ARG A 156 4.45 -12.03 14.77
CA ARG A 156 5.24 -13.25 14.96
C ARG A 156 6.69 -13.13 14.50
N HIS A 157 7.00 -12.18 13.61
CA HIS A 157 8.34 -11.97 13.05
C HIS A 157 9.09 -10.82 13.71
N LEU A 158 8.48 -10.08 14.64
CA LEU A 158 9.19 -9.08 15.42
C LEU A 158 10.20 -9.72 16.38
N ASP A 159 11.37 -9.09 16.48
CA ASP A 159 12.28 -9.32 17.60
C ASP A 159 11.62 -8.96 18.94
N ARG A 160 12.29 -9.27 20.05
CA ARG A 160 11.77 -9.00 21.40
C ARG A 160 11.41 -7.52 21.58
N ASP A 161 12.30 -6.63 21.15
CA ASP A 161 12.16 -5.17 21.27
C ASP A 161 11.89 -4.52 19.89
N GLY A 162 11.46 -5.35 18.91
CA GLY A 162 11.17 -4.91 17.55
C GLY A 162 9.89 -4.09 17.44
N MET A 163 9.84 -3.23 16.41
CA MET A 163 8.72 -2.37 16.12
C MET A 163 8.07 -2.72 14.78
N LEU A 164 6.75 -2.60 14.71
CA LEU A 164 5.97 -2.67 13.48
C LEU A 164 5.39 -1.28 13.19
N VAL A 165 5.70 -0.73 12.03
CA VAL A 165 5.12 0.52 11.52
C VAL A 165 4.02 0.17 10.52
N VAL A 166 2.78 0.54 10.84
CA VAL A 166 1.63 0.51 9.92
C VAL A 166 1.39 1.95 9.48
N ASP A 167 1.43 2.19 8.17
CA ASP A 167 1.26 3.52 7.59
C ASP A 167 0.16 3.49 6.53
N LEU A 168 -0.89 4.30 6.73
CA LEU A 168 -2.08 4.39 5.91
C LEU A 168 -2.42 5.85 5.59
N LEU A 169 -3.26 6.08 4.60
CA LEU A 169 -3.91 7.39 4.45
C LEU A 169 -4.77 7.66 5.69
N GLY A 170 -4.63 8.85 6.22
CA GLY A 170 -5.40 9.34 7.35
C GLY A 170 -6.77 9.89 6.94
N PRO A 171 -7.64 10.20 7.91
CA PRO A 171 -8.98 10.70 7.64
C PRO A 171 -9.00 11.96 6.77
N GLY A 172 -8.03 12.87 6.96
CA GLY A 172 -7.93 14.12 6.20
C GLY A 172 -7.56 13.96 4.72
N ALA A 173 -6.88 12.86 4.36
CA ALA A 173 -6.52 12.58 2.97
C ALA A 173 -7.61 11.82 2.19
N LEU A 174 -8.59 11.25 2.89
CA LEU A 174 -9.67 10.52 2.24
C LEU A 174 -10.70 11.49 1.62
N PRO A 175 -11.17 11.24 0.39
CA PRO A 175 -12.12 12.14 -0.23
C PRO A 175 -13.42 12.20 0.60
N PRO A 176 -13.98 13.40 0.85
CA PRO A 176 -15.17 13.56 1.72
C PRO A 176 -16.48 13.08 1.06
N HIS A 177 -16.48 12.86 -0.25
CA HIS A 177 -17.63 12.39 -1.03
C HIS A 177 -17.16 11.62 -2.27
N ASP A 178 -18.08 11.03 -3.02
CA ASP A 178 -17.79 10.40 -4.30
C ASP A 178 -17.15 11.42 -5.26
N LEU A 179 -16.10 10.99 -5.96
CA LEU A 179 -15.46 11.81 -7.00
C LEU A 179 -15.85 11.26 -8.37
N PRO A 180 -16.40 12.11 -9.27
CA PRO A 180 -16.70 11.71 -10.63
C PRO A 180 -15.41 11.43 -11.40
N LEU A 181 -15.52 10.74 -12.57
CA LEU A 181 -14.36 10.52 -13.42
C LEU A 181 -13.76 11.87 -13.86
N SER A 182 -12.55 12.12 -13.42
CA SER A 182 -11.78 13.35 -13.69
C SER A 182 -10.33 13.02 -14.03
N VAL A 183 -9.63 13.96 -14.65
CA VAL A 183 -8.19 13.82 -14.91
C VAL A 183 -7.43 14.01 -13.60
N ASP A 184 -6.59 13.04 -13.24
CA ASP A 184 -5.72 13.11 -12.08
C ASP A 184 -4.39 13.78 -12.44
N TRP A 185 -3.76 13.29 -13.51
CA TRP A 185 -2.47 13.77 -13.95
C TRP A 185 -2.19 13.44 -15.41
N GLU A 186 -1.20 14.12 -15.96
CA GLU A 186 -0.57 13.86 -17.24
C GLU A 186 0.94 13.83 -17.02
N ARG A 187 1.61 12.76 -17.46
CA ARG A 187 3.04 12.53 -17.23
C ARG A 187 3.71 11.89 -18.44
N ALA A 188 5.02 12.12 -18.57
CA ALA A 188 5.84 11.38 -19.52
C ALA A 188 6.10 9.95 -19.00
N LEU A 189 6.12 8.99 -19.93
CA LEU A 189 6.44 7.59 -19.68
C LEU A 189 7.38 7.11 -20.80
N GLY A 190 8.67 7.37 -20.66
CA GLY A 190 9.65 7.22 -21.73
C GLY A 190 9.33 8.19 -22.89
N ASP A 191 9.13 7.66 -24.08
CA ASP A 191 8.73 8.40 -25.30
C ASP A 191 7.20 8.55 -25.46
N ARG A 192 6.42 7.95 -24.53
CA ARG A 192 4.96 8.02 -24.47
C ARG A 192 4.51 9.11 -23.50
N ARG A 193 3.25 9.50 -23.62
CA ARG A 193 2.56 10.35 -22.69
C ARG A 193 1.41 9.57 -22.05
N ALA A 194 1.37 9.53 -20.74
CA ALA A 194 0.28 8.92 -19.97
C ALA A 194 -0.66 9.99 -19.43
N VAL A 195 -1.97 9.81 -19.66
CA VAL A 195 -3.03 10.67 -19.11
C VAL A 195 -3.94 9.77 -18.28
N ARG A 196 -3.94 9.96 -16.96
CA ARG A 196 -4.77 9.19 -16.06
C ARG A 196 -6.01 9.94 -15.64
N ARG A 197 -7.11 9.21 -15.60
CA ARG A 197 -8.38 9.62 -15.02
C ARG A 197 -8.79 8.63 -13.96
N SER A 198 -9.39 9.12 -12.88
CA SER A 198 -9.96 8.24 -11.87
C SER A 198 -11.38 8.62 -11.49
N ARG A 199 -12.06 7.64 -10.92
CA ARG A 199 -13.36 7.76 -10.27
C ARG A 199 -13.28 7.11 -8.90
N ILE A 200 -13.85 7.74 -7.88
CA ILE A 200 -13.93 7.19 -6.54
C ILE A 200 -15.41 7.07 -6.14
N VAL A 201 -15.78 5.90 -5.64
CA VAL A 201 -17.07 5.65 -4.97
C VAL A 201 -16.79 5.20 -3.55
N ARG A 202 -17.43 5.84 -2.59
CA ARG A 202 -17.24 5.61 -1.16
C ARG A 202 -18.36 4.76 -0.60
N HIS A 203 -18.02 3.92 0.36
CA HIS A 203 -18.96 3.12 1.14
C HIS A 203 -18.53 3.17 2.61
N GLU A 204 -19.31 3.91 3.41
CA GLU A 204 -19.07 3.97 4.85
C GLU A 204 -19.29 2.59 5.48
N ALA A 205 -18.40 2.22 6.40
CA ALA A 205 -18.48 1.01 7.19
C ALA A 205 -18.13 1.33 8.65
N PRO A 206 -18.66 0.59 9.62
CA PRO A 206 -18.39 0.85 11.04
C PRO A 206 -16.90 0.86 11.41
N GLU A 207 -16.12 0.03 10.72
CA GLU A 207 -14.69 -0.14 10.93
C GLU A 207 -13.81 0.81 10.07
N GLY A 208 -14.43 1.68 9.23
CA GLY A 208 -13.67 2.60 8.35
C GLY A 208 -14.36 2.87 7.02
N LEU A 209 -13.58 3.20 6.01
CA LEU A 209 -14.06 3.56 4.68
C LEU A 209 -13.66 2.51 3.66
N ARG A 210 -14.62 2.02 2.86
CA ARG A 210 -14.36 1.23 1.66
C ARG A 210 -14.44 2.14 0.44
N VAL A 211 -13.52 1.97 -0.49
CA VAL A 211 -13.41 2.79 -1.69
C VAL A 211 -13.34 1.89 -2.92
N GLU A 212 -14.25 2.10 -3.86
CA GLU A 212 -14.08 1.61 -5.23
C GLU A 212 -13.31 2.68 -6.02
N TYR A 213 -12.07 2.37 -6.36
CA TYR A 213 -11.17 3.24 -7.10
C TYR A 213 -10.98 2.69 -8.51
N SER A 214 -11.54 3.36 -9.50
CA SER A 214 -11.47 2.96 -10.91
C SER A 214 -10.63 3.95 -11.68
N THR A 215 -9.67 3.47 -12.48
CA THR A 215 -8.79 4.29 -13.30
C THR A 215 -8.90 3.95 -14.77
N LEU A 216 -8.69 4.96 -15.61
CA LEU A 216 -8.51 4.86 -17.05
C LEU A 216 -7.23 5.63 -17.40
N THR A 217 -6.19 4.93 -17.82
CA THR A 217 -4.95 5.54 -18.27
C THR A 217 -4.87 5.45 -19.79
N ASP A 218 -4.83 6.60 -20.47
CA ASP A 218 -4.56 6.68 -21.90
C ASP A 218 -3.05 6.84 -22.10
N LEU A 219 -2.46 5.92 -22.83
CA LEU A 219 -1.07 5.96 -23.27
C LEU A 219 -1.04 6.45 -24.71
N VAL A 220 -0.49 7.62 -24.92
CA VAL A 220 -0.36 8.25 -26.24
C VAL A 220 1.04 7.97 -26.77
N GLU A 221 1.11 7.17 -27.81
CA GLU A 221 2.35 6.84 -28.51
C GLU A 221 2.84 8.02 -29.37
N ALA A 222 4.10 7.99 -29.79
CA ALA A 222 4.70 9.06 -30.61
C ALA A 222 4.01 9.25 -31.98
N ASP A 223 3.38 8.21 -32.52
CA ASP A 223 2.61 8.25 -33.77
C ASP A 223 1.15 8.74 -33.59
N GLY A 224 0.76 9.07 -32.32
CA GLY A 224 -0.59 9.50 -31.99
C GLY A 224 -1.57 8.36 -31.71
N THR A 225 -1.16 7.10 -31.78
CA THR A 225 -1.97 5.95 -31.36
C THR A 225 -2.23 6.04 -29.86
N ILE A 226 -3.45 5.69 -29.44
CA ILE A 226 -3.85 5.70 -28.03
C ILE A 226 -4.19 4.28 -27.59
N ALA A 227 -3.43 3.76 -26.63
CA ALA A 227 -3.78 2.56 -25.90
C ALA A 227 -4.44 2.95 -24.57
N ARG A 228 -5.54 2.30 -24.20
CA ARG A 228 -6.26 2.56 -22.94
C ARG A 228 -6.10 1.40 -21.98
N LEU A 229 -5.61 1.69 -20.79
CA LEU A 229 -5.47 0.75 -19.69
C LEU A 229 -6.52 1.05 -18.62
N PRO A 230 -7.57 0.24 -18.51
CA PRO A 230 -8.49 0.30 -17.37
C PRO A 230 -7.96 -0.49 -16.19
N ALA A 231 -8.22 0.00 -14.97
CA ALA A 231 -8.01 -0.75 -13.74
C ALA A 231 -9.09 -0.41 -12.70
N SER A 232 -9.35 -1.32 -11.78
CA SER A 232 -10.28 -1.10 -10.68
C SER A 232 -9.74 -1.76 -9.42
N PHE A 233 -9.80 -1.02 -8.32
CA PHE A 233 -9.32 -1.44 -7.02
C PHE A 233 -10.44 -1.29 -6.00
N ARG A 234 -10.56 -2.25 -5.10
CA ARG A 234 -11.34 -2.13 -3.88
C ARG A 234 -10.36 -1.92 -2.73
N LEU A 235 -10.43 -0.75 -2.13
CA LEU A 235 -9.55 -0.36 -1.04
C LEU A 235 -10.36 -0.26 0.24
N TRP A 236 -9.74 -0.62 1.34
CA TRP A 236 -10.33 -0.48 2.66
C TRP A 236 -9.39 0.31 3.57
N TYR A 237 -9.88 1.43 4.09
CA TYR A 237 -9.15 2.28 5.02
C TYR A 237 -9.77 2.12 6.40
N PRO A 238 -9.16 1.33 7.30
CA PRO A 238 -9.62 1.23 8.69
C PRO A 238 -9.57 2.61 9.35
N SER A 239 -10.54 2.90 10.20
CA SER A 239 -10.44 4.08 11.06
C SER A 239 -9.24 3.94 12.02
N PRO A 240 -8.71 5.04 12.56
CA PRO A 240 -7.64 4.96 13.57
C PRO A 240 -8.01 4.05 14.75
N SER A 241 -9.26 4.12 15.23
CA SER A 241 -9.75 3.25 16.30
C SER A 241 -9.84 1.78 15.90
N ALA A 242 -10.27 1.49 14.67
CA ALA A 242 -10.28 0.13 14.15
C ALA A 242 -8.86 -0.43 13.99
N THR A 243 -7.90 0.39 13.55
CA THR A 243 -6.49 -0.02 13.44
C THR A 243 -5.92 -0.39 14.81
N VAL A 244 -6.22 0.39 15.85
CA VAL A 244 -5.80 0.09 17.23
C VAL A 244 -6.47 -1.19 17.75
N ALA A 245 -7.76 -1.38 17.49
CA ALA A 245 -8.49 -2.58 17.91
C ALA A 245 -7.93 -3.85 17.25
N LEU A 246 -7.62 -3.79 15.95
CA LEU A 246 -6.99 -4.89 15.22
C LEU A 246 -5.58 -5.21 15.73
N ALA A 247 -4.81 -4.19 16.11
CA ALA A 247 -3.50 -4.39 16.72
C ALA A 247 -3.63 -5.12 18.07
N ASP A 248 -4.58 -4.71 18.90
CA ASP A 248 -4.87 -5.36 20.19
C ASP A 248 -5.26 -6.83 20.02
N GLU A 249 -6.12 -7.14 19.07
CA GLU A 249 -6.55 -8.51 18.73
C GLU A 249 -5.37 -9.36 18.16
N ALA A 250 -4.38 -8.71 17.55
CA ALA A 250 -3.17 -9.35 17.05
C ALA A 250 -2.05 -9.52 18.11
N ASP A 251 -2.34 -9.33 19.41
CA ASP A 251 -1.37 -9.33 20.52
C ASP A 251 -0.26 -8.26 20.35
N LEU A 252 -0.60 -7.15 19.72
CA LEU A 252 0.26 -5.98 19.58
C LEU A 252 -0.25 -4.83 20.45
N GLU A 253 0.65 -3.98 20.92
CA GLU A 253 0.29 -2.78 21.65
C GLU A 253 0.82 -1.53 20.94
N VAL A 254 0.07 -0.44 21.04
CA VAL A 254 0.43 0.83 20.41
C VAL A 254 1.52 1.51 21.24
N GLU A 255 2.67 1.74 20.64
CA GLU A 255 3.76 2.54 21.21
C GLU A 255 3.58 4.02 20.90
N ALA A 256 3.16 4.34 19.66
CA ALA A 256 2.92 5.70 19.21
C ALA A 256 1.93 5.74 18.03
N ALA A 257 1.28 6.89 17.83
CA ALA A 257 0.44 7.15 16.67
C ALA A 257 0.69 8.58 16.16
N PHE A 258 0.83 8.72 14.84
CA PHE A 258 1.16 10.00 14.19
C PHE A 258 0.21 10.27 13.02
N GLY A 259 -0.06 11.56 12.80
CA GLY A 259 -0.87 12.08 11.70
C GLY A 259 -0.07 12.46 10.45
N SER A 260 1.24 12.49 10.56
CA SER A 260 2.18 12.82 9.47
C SER A 260 3.53 12.11 9.64
N HIS A 261 4.34 12.13 8.59
CA HIS A 261 5.72 11.62 8.65
C HIS A 261 6.67 12.54 9.47
N GLU A 262 6.24 13.75 9.79
CA GLU A 262 6.91 14.70 10.71
C GLU A 262 6.61 14.43 12.17
N LEU A 263 5.85 13.36 12.48
CA LEU A 263 5.49 12.91 13.83
C LEU A 263 4.48 13.84 14.53
N GLU A 264 3.64 14.53 13.78
CA GLU A 264 2.52 15.27 14.35
C GLU A 264 1.49 14.33 14.99
N PRO A 265 0.80 14.76 16.04
CA PRO A 265 -0.26 13.94 16.65
C PRO A 265 -1.34 13.55 15.65
N LEU A 266 -1.84 12.32 15.76
CA LEU A 266 -2.94 11.81 14.94
C LEU A 266 -4.27 12.45 15.38
N ASP A 267 -4.99 13.05 14.44
CA ASP A 267 -6.32 13.61 14.62
C ASP A 267 -7.23 13.36 13.39
N GLU A 268 -8.44 13.91 13.39
CA GLU A 268 -9.42 13.77 12.32
C GLU A 268 -9.04 14.47 11.00
N ARG A 269 -8.06 15.38 11.02
CA ARG A 269 -7.57 16.13 9.86
C ARG A 269 -6.26 15.57 9.32
N SER A 270 -5.70 14.60 10.00
CA SER A 270 -4.41 14.02 9.65
C SER A 270 -4.44 13.37 8.27
N GLU A 271 -3.44 13.67 7.46
CA GLU A 271 -3.30 13.08 6.12
C GLU A 271 -2.78 11.65 6.17
N ARG A 272 -2.12 11.30 7.28
CA ARG A 272 -1.64 9.93 7.53
C ARG A 272 -2.26 9.37 8.80
N CYS A 273 -2.36 8.06 8.83
CA CYS A 273 -2.60 7.28 10.04
C CYS A 273 -1.42 6.31 10.18
N ILE A 274 -0.42 6.74 10.94
CA ILE A 274 0.79 5.97 11.18
C ILE A 274 0.73 5.45 12.60
N VAL A 275 0.68 4.12 12.76
CA VAL A 275 0.65 3.47 14.06
C VAL A 275 1.90 2.63 14.23
N VAL A 276 2.65 2.93 15.29
CA VAL A 276 3.84 2.17 15.68
C VAL A 276 3.45 1.19 16.78
N LEU A 277 3.72 -0.08 16.53
CA LEU A 277 3.28 -1.19 17.33
C LEU A 277 4.48 -1.99 17.84
N ARG A 278 4.35 -2.61 19.00
CA ARG A 278 5.28 -3.61 19.51
C ARG A 278 4.53 -4.85 19.99
N ARG A 279 5.23 -5.93 20.17
CA ARG A 279 4.62 -7.11 20.79
C ARG A 279 4.22 -6.79 22.23
N ARG A 280 3.04 -7.22 22.61
CA ARG A 280 2.62 -7.15 24.00
C ARG A 280 3.61 -7.96 24.87
N ALA A 281 4.12 -7.33 25.91
CA ALA A 281 4.93 -8.06 26.88
C ALA A 281 4.06 -9.15 27.51
N ASN A 282 4.44 -10.41 27.36
CA ASN A 282 3.81 -11.47 28.14
C ASN A 282 3.96 -11.06 29.60
N GLY A 283 2.85 -10.77 30.28
CA GLY A 283 2.86 -10.52 31.68
C GLY A 283 3.62 -11.66 32.40
N PRO A 284 4.23 -11.43 33.57
CA PRO A 284 4.92 -12.48 34.31
C PRO A 284 3.96 -13.66 34.43
N GLY A 285 4.34 -14.79 33.81
CA GLY A 285 3.53 -16.00 33.82
C GLY A 285 3.14 -16.30 35.24
N MET A 286 1.83 -16.36 35.47
CA MET A 286 1.33 -17.00 36.69
C MET A 286 1.71 -18.48 36.54
N GLY A 287 2.85 -18.83 37.13
CA GLY A 287 3.31 -20.19 37.36
C GLY A 287 2.46 -20.92 38.35
#